data_be48e00a3151b2c0aa6a79ea884a3436
#
_entry.id   be48e00a3151b2c0aa6a79ea884a3436
#
_cell.length_a   1.000
_cell.length_b   1.000
_cell.length_c   1.000
_cell.angle_alpha   90.00
_cell.angle_beta   90.00
_cell.angle_gamma   90.00
#
_symmetry.space_group_name_H-M   'P 1'
#
loop_
_entity.id
_entity.type
_entity.pdbx_description
1 polymer ?
#
loop_
_entity_poly.entity_id
_entity_poly.type
_entity_poly.pdbx_seq_one_letter_code
_entity_poly.pdbx_strand_id
1 'polypeptide(L)'
;MIFTKMHGLGNDYVCINCFRERVEDPPGFARTLCDRHYGIGADGLILICPSKVSDFKMEIYNSDGSVAGMCGNGIRCLGKYVYDYGLTGKETLSIETKSGIRNMHLQIRDGKACGAMVDMGVPRLNAHSIPILSEKDLVINDPIEVQEKNYRMTGISMGNPHAVIFSEEINGIPLEETGRELEFHPRFPERANIEFCHVTARNRMEVRVWERGVGETLACGTGACAAVVASVLNDLTDEEVIVKLLGGELSVRWDRKVNHVFLEGPAVKVFDGVL
;
A
#
# COMPACT_ATOMS: atom_id res chain seq x y z
N MET A 1 -7.15 21.89 -17.52
CA MET A 1 -7.47 21.09 -16.30
C MET A 1 -6.32 21.21 -15.32
N ILE A 2 -6.59 21.54 -14.07
CA ILE A 2 -5.54 21.67 -13.03
C ILE A 2 -5.30 20.31 -12.38
N PHE A 3 -4.04 19.96 -12.19
CA PHE A 3 -3.64 18.75 -11.49
C PHE A 3 -2.53 19.02 -10.47
N THR A 4 -2.36 18.12 -9.52
CA THR A 4 -1.25 18.14 -8.56
C THR A 4 -0.50 16.81 -8.62
N LYS A 5 0.83 16.87 -8.81
CA LYS A 5 1.71 15.72 -8.70
C LYS A 5 2.08 15.49 -7.24
N MET A 6 1.84 14.27 -6.76
CA MET A 6 2.10 13.89 -5.36
C MET A 6 2.72 12.50 -5.28
N HIS A 7 3.33 12.17 -4.15
CA HIS A 7 3.77 10.80 -3.86
C HIS A 7 3.72 10.47 -2.37
N GLY A 8 3.59 9.16 -2.08
CA GLY A 8 3.90 8.56 -0.79
C GLY A 8 5.05 7.57 -0.95
N LEU A 9 6.24 7.91 -0.43
CA LEU A 9 7.44 7.07 -0.52
C LEU A 9 7.83 6.69 -1.96
N GLY A 10 7.76 7.64 -2.89
CA GLY A 10 8.14 7.43 -4.29
C GLY A 10 7.04 6.84 -5.17
N ASN A 11 6.01 6.20 -4.59
CA ASN A 11 4.82 5.79 -5.34
C ASN A 11 3.98 7.04 -5.67
N ASP A 12 3.97 7.43 -6.95
CA ASP A 12 3.59 8.76 -7.40
C ASP A 12 2.26 8.80 -8.18
N TYR A 13 1.53 9.90 -7.99
CA TYR A 13 0.18 10.06 -8.52
C TYR A 13 -0.03 11.43 -9.14
N VAL A 14 -0.85 11.46 -10.20
CA VAL A 14 -1.53 12.67 -10.67
C VAL A 14 -2.85 12.78 -9.92
N CYS A 15 -3.04 13.83 -9.13
CA CYS A 15 -4.27 14.08 -8.36
C CYS A 15 -5.12 15.14 -9.04
N ILE A 16 -6.41 14.86 -9.23
CA ILE A 16 -7.38 15.80 -9.84
C ILE A 16 -8.54 16.01 -8.90
N ASN A 17 -8.90 17.28 -8.72
CA ASN A 17 -10.00 17.72 -7.88
C ASN A 17 -11.33 17.74 -8.64
N CYS A 18 -12.15 16.73 -8.47
CA CYS A 18 -13.46 16.60 -9.13
C CYS A 18 -14.56 17.52 -8.56
N PHE A 19 -14.27 18.35 -7.56
CA PHE A 19 -15.15 19.47 -7.17
C PHE A 19 -15.08 20.64 -8.16
N ARG A 20 -14.01 20.69 -9.00
CA ARG A 20 -13.74 21.75 -9.96
C ARG A 20 -13.59 21.23 -11.39
N GLU A 21 -13.12 20.03 -11.55
CA GLU A 21 -12.77 19.41 -12.83
C GLU A 21 -13.65 18.19 -13.11
N ARG A 22 -13.97 17.93 -14.37
CA ARG A 22 -14.70 16.74 -14.79
C ARG A 22 -13.81 15.87 -15.69
N VAL A 23 -13.67 14.60 -15.33
CA VAL A 23 -12.97 13.58 -16.12
C VAL A 23 -14.02 12.63 -16.68
N GLU A 24 -14.18 12.57 -18.00
CA GLU A 24 -15.24 11.77 -18.64
C GLU A 24 -14.84 10.31 -18.83
N ASP A 25 -13.56 10.05 -19.15
CA ASP A 25 -12.98 8.71 -19.30
C ASP A 25 -11.75 8.56 -18.39
N PRO A 26 -11.94 8.30 -17.07
CA PRO A 26 -10.82 8.16 -16.15
C PRO A 26 -9.81 7.08 -16.51
N PRO A 27 -10.20 5.86 -17.00
CA PRO A 27 -9.25 4.86 -17.45
C PRO A 27 -8.38 5.30 -18.63
N GLY A 28 -8.98 5.90 -19.66
CA GLY A 28 -8.25 6.43 -20.81
C GLY A 28 -7.35 7.60 -20.43
N PHE A 29 -7.85 8.45 -19.55
CA PHE A 29 -7.11 9.60 -19.04
C PHE A 29 -5.91 9.17 -18.19
N ALA A 30 -6.04 8.13 -17.35
CA ALA A 30 -4.94 7.57 -16.59
C ALA A 30 -3.84 7.05 -17.52
N ARG A 31 -4.18 6.27 -18.56
CA ARG A 31 -3.19 5.78 -19.56
C ARG A 31 -2.41 6.91 -20.20
N THR A 32 -3.08 8.00 -20.55
CA THR A 32 -2.43 9.14 -21.22
C THR A 32 -1.57 9.94 -20.26
N LEU A 33 -2.09 10.31 -19.08
CA LEU A 33 -1.37 11.17 -18.13
C LEU A 33 -0.22 10.46 -17.43
N CYS A 34 -0.39 9.16 -17.15
CA CYS A 34 0.60 8.42 -16.37
C CYS A 34 1.76 7.90 -17.24
N ASP A 35 1.69 8.01 -18.55
CA ASP A 35 2.82 7.70 -19.42
C ASP A 35 4.02 8.58 -19.07
N ARG A 36 5.18 7.96 -18.77
CA ARG A 36 6.38 8.67 -18.29
C ARG A 36 7.16 9.36 -19.42
N HIS A 37 6.83 9.09 -20.69
CA HIS A 37 7.51 9.65 -21.86
C HIS A 37 6.63 10.67 -22.59
N TYR A 38 5.31 10.41 -22.66
CA TYR A 38 4.39 11.22 -23.44
C TYR A 38 3.35 11.97 -22.58
N GLY A 39 3.27 11.65 -21.29
CA GLY A 39 2.38 12.30 -20.34
C GLY A 39 3.11 13.04 -19.23
N ILE A 40 2.46 13.20 -18.08
CA ILE A 40 3.05 13.72 -16.84
C ILE A 40 3.98 12.69 -16.22
N GLY A 41 3.67 11.40 -16.42
CA GLY A 41 4.36 10.27 -15.83
C GLY A 41 3.96 10.06 -14.36
N ALA A 42 3.36 8.91 -14.06
CA ALA A 42 2.98 8.53 -12.69
C ALA A 42 2.67 7.02 -12.62
N ASP A 43 2.62 6.47 -11.40
CA ASP A 43 2.13 5.11 -11.16
C ASP A 43 0.60 5.05 -11.30
N GLY A 44 -0.09 6.19 -11.10
CA GLY A 44 -1.54 6.24 -11.25
C GLY A 44 -2.15 7.63 -11.17
N LEU A 45 -3.46 7.65 -11.43
CA LEU A 45 -4.35 8.79 -11.33
C LEU A 45 -5.22 8.66 -10.09
N ILE A 46 -5.33 9.71 -9.28
CA ILE A 46 -6.27 9.83 -8.17
C ILE A 46 -7.29 10.92 -8.49
N LEU A 47 -8.56 10.57 -8.47
CA LEU A 47 -9.68 11.50 -8.51
C LEU A 47 -10.20 11.74 -7.10
N ILE A 48 -10.22 13.01 -6.68
CA ILE A 48 -10.71 13.47 -5.38
C ILE A 48 -12.12 13.97 -5.59
N CYS A 49 -13.10 13.14 -5.20
CA CYS A 49 -14.50 13.35 -5.53
C CYS A 49 -15.36 13.66 -4.30
N PRO A 50 -16.53 14.30 -4.47
CA PRO A 50 -17.54 14.37 -3.41
C PRO A 50 -18.06 12.99 -3.07
N SER A 51 -18.39 12.75 -1.78
CA SER A 51 -19.06 11.54 -1.30
C SER A 51 -20.40 11.89 -0.66
N LYS A 52 -21.34 10.94 -0.67
CA LYS A 52 -22.62 11.03 0.05
C LYS A 52 -22.58 10.32 1.42
N VAL A 53 -21.51 9.55 1.68
CA VAL A 53 -21.42 8.66 2.85
C VAL A 53 -20.16 8.87 3.68
N SER A 54 -19.24 9.74 3.22
CA SER A 54 -17.98 10.07 3.88
C SER A 54 -17.58 11.52 3.59
N ASP A 55 -16.46 11.99 4.15
CA ASP A 55 -16.00 13.37 3.89
C ASP A 55 -15.58 13.55 2.42
N PHE A 56 -14.89 12.56 1.84
CA PHE A 56 -14.45 12.55 0.45
C PHE A 56 -14.54 11.14 -0.14
N LYS A 57 -14.49 11.04 -1.48
CA LYS A 57 -14.34 9.79 -2.22
C LYS A 57 -13.05 9.80 -3.00
N MET A 58 -12.30 8.70 -2.93
CA MET A 58 -11.13 8.42 -3.75
C MET A 58 -11.47 7.43 -4.85
N GLU A 59 -11.27 7.82 -6.09
CA GLU A 59 -11.18 6.89 -7.21
C GLU A 59 -9.72 6.83 -7.67
N ILE A 60 -9.20 5.62 -7.84
CA ILE A 60 -7.80 5.41 -8.17
C ILE A 60 -7.69 4.50 -9.39
N TYR A 61 -6.88 4.92 -10.35
CA TYR A 61 -6.61 4.22 -11.60
C TYR A 61 -5.10 4.04 -11.75
N ASN A 62 -4.67 2.82 -12.02
CA ASN A 62 -3.27 2.53 -12.34
C ASN A 62 -2.89 3.14 -13.70
N SER A 63 -1.61 3.21 -14.01
CA SER A 63 -1.11 3.75 -15.29
C SER A 63 -1.63 3.00 -16.52
N ASP A 64 -2.02 1.73 -16.39
CA ASP A 64 -2.66 0.93 -17.45
C ASP A 64 -4.17 1.20 -17.60
N GLY A 65 -4.75 2.06 -16.75
CA GLY A 65 -6.17 2.39 -16.70
C GLY A 65 -7.02 1.42 -15.88
N SER A 66 -6.45 0.40 -15.28
CA SER A 66 -7.17 -0.51 -14.38
C SER A 66 -7.55 0.21 -13.08
N VAL A 67 -8.70 -0.18 -12.51
CA VAL A 67 -9.22 0.43 -11.27
C VAL A 67 -8.60 -0.27 -10.07
N ALA A 68 -7.88 0.47 -9.23
CA ALA A 68 -7.41 -0.04 -7.95
C ALA A 68 -8.49 0.08 -6.86
N GLY A 69 -8.52 -0.89 -5.94
CA GLY A 69 -9.47 -0.91 -4.82
C GLY A 69 -9.15 0.12 -3.74
N MET A 70 -7.89 0.18 -3.36
CA MET A 70 -7.35 1.06 -2.33
C MET A 70 -5.82 1.10 -2.47
N CYS A 71 -5.21 2.22 -2.15
CA CYS A 71 -3.77 2.37 -2.02
C CYS A 71 -3.42 3.20 -0.79
N GLY A 72 -2.61 2.62 0.11
CA GLY A 72 -2.18 3.29 1.35
C GLY A 72 -1.37 4.57 1.08
N ASN A 73 -0.56 4.60 0.02
CA ASN A 73 0.19 5.78 -0.38
C ASN A 73 -0.74 6.85 -0.97
N GLY A 74 -1.63 6.44 -1.87
CA GLY A 74 -2.56 7.35 -2.55
C GLY A 74 -3.56 8.00 -1.60
N ILE A 75 -4.09 7.28 -0.61
CA ILE A 75 -5.05 7.85 0.33
C ILE A 75 -4.40 8.90 1.25
N ARG A 76 -3.10 8.74 1.62
CA ARG A 76 -2.37 9.79 2.36
C ARG A 76 -2.16 11.04 1.51
N CYS A 77 -1.89 10.87 0.21
CA CYS A 77 -1.81 12.00 -0.74
C CYS A 77 -3.15 12.74 -0.83
N LEU A 78 -4.28 12.02 -0.92
CA LEU A 78 -5.61 12.63 -0.89
C LEU A 78 -5.83 13.42 0.39
N GLY A 79 -5.56 12.84 1.55
CA GLY A 79 -5.71 13.51 2.84
C GLY A 79 -4.93 14.83 2.92
N LYS A 80 -3.64 14.78 2.52
CA LYS A 80 -2.81 15.99 2.42
C LYS A 80 -3.40 17.01 1.42
N TYR A 81 -3.85 16.55 0.25
CA TYR A 81 -4.42 17.45 -0.76
C TYR A 81 -5.62 18.21 -0.20
N VAL A 82 -6.62 17.51 0.34
CA VAL A 82 -7.87 18.16 0.77
C VAL A 82 -7.67 19.15 1.92
N TYR A 83 -6.69 18.89 2.79
CA TYR A 83 -6.33 19.80 3.87
C TYR A 83 -5.56 21.02 3.36
N ASP A 84 -4.47 20.79 2.60
CA ASP A 84 -3.57 21.86 2.14
C ASP A 84 -4.22 22.83 1.16
N TYR A 85 -5.22 22.36 0.38
CA TYR A 85 -5.98 23.18 -0.56
C TYR A 85 -7.28 23.76 0.02
N GLY A 86 -7.50 23.58 1.33
CA GLY A 86 -8.62 24.20 2.05
C GLY A 86 -9.99 23.62 1.70
N LEU A 87 -10.06 22.37 1.20
CA LEU A 87 -11.33 21.67 1.00
C LEU A 87 -11.94 21.22 2.33
N THR A 88 -11.12 21.12 3.37
CA THR A 88 -11.53 20.83 4.74
C THR A 88 -10.55 21.41 5.75
N GLY A 89 -11.03 21.71 6.97
CA GLY A 89 -10.19 22.03 8.13
C GLY A 89 -10.10 20.86 9.14
N LYS A 90 -10.70 19.70 8.82
CA LYS A 90 -10.68 18.53 9.69
C LYS A 90 -9.32 17.83 9.61
N GLU A 91 -8.82 17.37 10.75
CA GLU A 91 -7.62 16.52 10.83
C GLU A 91 -7.97 15.02 10.78
N THR A 92 -9.20 14.66 11.18
CA THR A 92 -9.70 13.28 11.05
C THR A 92 -10.70 13.23 9.90
N LEU A 93 -10.46 12.32 8.96
CA LEU A 93 -11.22 12.20 7.72
C LEU A 93 -11.70 10.76 7.53
N SER A 94 -12.89 10.65 6.94
CA SER A 94 -13.41 9.40 6.36
C SER A 94 -13.35 9.50 4.84
N ILE A 95 -12.80 8.47 4.19
CA ILE A 95 -12.63 8.43 2.75
C ILE A 95 -13.34 7.19 2.18
N GLU A 96 -14.30 7.43 1.30
CA GLU A 96 -14.94 6.38 0.52
C GLU A 96 -13.95 5.86 -0.53
N THR A 97 -13.71 4.55 -0.54
CA THR A 97 -12.89 3.86 -1.54
C THR A 97 -13.67 2.68 -2.11
N LYS A 98 -13.21 2.10 -3.22
CA LYS A 98 -13.82 0.87 -3.78
C LYS A 98 -13.76 -0.31 -2.79
N SER A 99 -12.79 -0.31 -1.85
CA SER A 99 -12.63 -1.33 -0.81
C SER A 99 -13.34 -0.97 0.51
N GLY A 100 -14.29 -0.01 0.49
CA GLY A 100 -15.01 0.48 1.66
C GLY A 100 -14.47 1.80 2.20
N ILE A 101 -15.08 2.27 3.29
CA ILE A 101 -14.66 3.51 3.95
C ILE A 101 -13.37 3.27 4.73
N ARG A 102 -12.43 4.21 4.63
CA ARG A 102 -11.20 4.25 5.40
C ARG A 102 -11.16 5.51 6.23
N ASN A 103 -10.79 5.36 7.49
CA ASN A 103 -10.56 6.49 8.38
C ASN A 103 -9.07 6.81 8.42
N MET A 104 -8.75 8.10 8.50
CA MET A 104 -7.39 8.57 8.64
C MET A 104 -7.32 9.75 9.60
N HIS A 105 -6.14 9.93 10.19
CA HIS A 105 -5.79 11.10 10.97
C HIS A 105 -4.57 11.77 10.36
N LEU A 106 -4.70 13.04 10.00
CA LEU A 106 -3.63 13.82 9.37
C LEU A 106 -2.59 14.25 10.40
N GLN A 107 -1.34 14.21 9.99
CA GLN A 107 -0.25 14.81 10.74
C GLN A 107 -0.01 16.23 10.23
N ILE A 108 -0.26 17.20 11.09
CA ILE A 108 -0.12 18.61 10.72
C ILE A 108 1.17 19.18 11.31
N ARG A 109 1.95 19.84 10.46
CA ARG A 109 3.13 20.60 10.85
C ARG A 109 3.14 21.93 10.11
N ASP A 110 3.34 23.03 10.83
CA ASP A 110 3.38 24.38 10.27
C ASP A 110 2.16 24.72 9.39
N GLY A 111 0.96 24.26 9.82
CA GLY A 111 -0.30 24.49 9.10
C GLY A 111 -0.46 23.69 7.80
N LYS A 112 0.37 22.69 7.55
CA LYS A 112 0.33 21.79 6.39
C LYS A 112 0.30 20.34 6.83
N ALA A 113 -0.41 19.50 6.08
CA ALA A 113 -0.35 18.07 6.29
C ALA A 113 0.99 17.52 5.76
N CYS A 114 1.76 16.82 6.62
CA CYS A 114 3.03 16.18 6.25
C CYS A 114 2.91 14.67 6.07
N GLY A 115 1.84 14.06 6.57
CA GLY A 115 1.55 12.64 6.48
C GLY A 115 0.18 12.32 7.05
N ALA A 116 -0.12 11.06 7.17
CA ALA A 116 -1.33 10.58 7.83
C ALA A 116 -1.16 9.17 8.40
N MET A 117 -1.87 8.90 9.47
CA MET A 117 -2.15 7.55 9.97
C MET A 117 -3.48 7.08 9.37
N VAL A 118 -3.47 5.92 8.74
CA VAL A 118 -4.62 5.32 8.06
C VAL A 118 -5.00 4.02 8.74
N ASP A 119 -6.29 3.84 9.03
CA ASP A 119 -6.85 2.54 9.43
C ASP A 119 -6.96 1.63 8.21
N MET A 120 -6.06 0.66 8.13
CA MET A 120 -5.98 -0.31 7.04
C MET A 120 -7.00 -1.45 7.19
N GLY A 121 -7.65 -1.54 8.35
CA GLY A 121 -8.67 -2.53 8.68
C GLY A 121 -8.11 -3.82 9.29
N VAL A 122 -8.93 -4.86 9.26
CA VAL A 122 -8.65 -6.16 9.89
C VAL A 122 -7.79 -7.04 8.99
N PRO A 123 -6.65 -7.56 9.46
CA PRO A 123 -5.87 -8.55 8.72
C PRO A 123 -6.62 -9.89 8.67
N ARG A 124 -6.63 -10.54 7.51
CA ARG A 124 -7.17 -11.90 7.37
C ARG A 124 -6.02 -12.89 7.46
N LEU A 125 -6.17 -13.87 8.33
CA LEU A 125 -5.11 -14.83 8.66
C LEU A 125 -5.41 -16.25 8.16
N ASN A 126 -6.69 -16.56 7.92
CA ASN A 126 -7.11 -17.87 7.47
C ASN A 126 -6.69 -18.10 6.00
N ALA A 127 -6.02 -19.22 5.72
CA ALA A 127 -5.47 -19.56 4.40
C ALA A 127 -6.50 -19.45 3.28
N HIS A 128 -7.73 -19.90 3.51
CA HIS A 128 -8.81 -19.82 2.53
C HIS A 128 -9.21 -18.37 2.20
N SER A 129 -9.15 -17.47 3.20
CA SER A 129 -9.46 -16.04 3.03
C SER A 129 -8.33 -15.25 2.38
N ILE A 130 -7.12 -15.83 2.31
CA ILE A 130 -5.92 -15.23 1.69
C ILE A 130 -5.76 -15.68 0.23
N PRO A 131 -6.51 -16.55 -0.29
CA PRO A 131 -6.46 -17.69 -1.18
C PRO A 131 -5.07 -18.35 -1.28
N ILE A 132 -4.65 -19.01 -0.20
CA ILE A 132 -3.48 -19.89 -0.17
C ILE A 132 -3.94 -21.35 -0.10
N LEU A 133 -3.44 -22.21 -0.99
CA LEU A 133 -3.66 -23.65 -0.92
C LEU A 133 -2.84 -24.23 0.23
N SER A 134 -3.53 -24.70 1.28
CA SER A 134 -2.94 -25.25 2.49
C SER A 134 -3.93 -26.19 3.19
N GLU A 135 -3.42 -27.26 3.80
CA GLU A 135 -4.19 -28.13 4.70
C GLU A 135 -4.37 -27.47 6.09
N LYS A 136 -3.61 -26.42 6.38
CA LYS A 136 -3.66 -25.69 7.65
C LYS A 136 -4.57 -24.49 7.53
N ASP A 137 -5.33 -24.19 8.58
CA ASP A 137 -6.16 -22.98 8.65
C ASP A 137 -5.31 -21.70 8.66
N LEU A 138 -4.16 -21.73 9.33
CA LEU A 138 -3.21 -20.64 9.40
C LEU A 138 -1.89 -21.06 8.75
N VAL A 139 -1.39 -20.24 7.86
CA VAL A 139 -0.08 -20.45 7.23
C VAL A 139 0.92 -19.55 7.94
N ILE A 140 1.55 -20.08 8.99
CA ILE A 140 2.54 -19.36 9.80
C ILE A 140 3.85 -20.15 9.76
N ASN A 141 4.94 -19.51 9.32
CA ASN A 141 6.26 -20.10 9.21
C ASN A 141 6.24 -21.46 8.49
N ASP A 142 5.49 -21.52 7.40
CA ASP A 142 5.22 -22.76 6.64
C ASP A 142 6.23 -22.91 5.48
N PRO A 143 6.76 -24.13 5.19
CA PRO A 143 7.75 -24.28 4.13
C PRO A 143 7.16 -24.01 2.74
N ILE A 144 7.96 -23.37 1.90
CA ILE A 144 7.71 -23.19 0.46
C ILE A 144 9.04 -23.34 -0.29
N GLU A 145 9.05 -24.12 -1.36
CA GLU A 145 10.24 -24.38 -2.16
C GLU A 145 10.19 -23.62 -3.48
N VAL A 146 11.27 -22.90 -3.79
CA VAL A 146 11.45 -22.19 -5.06
C VAL A 146 12.90 -22.30 -5.49
N GLN A 147 13.17 -22.73 -6.75
CA GLN A 147 14.52 -22.88 -7.31
C GLN A 147 15.43 -23.75 -6.44
N GLU A 148 14.92 -24.90 -5.96
CA GLU A 148 15.63 -25.81 -5.05
C GLU A 148 16.03 -25.18 -3.70
N LYS A 149 15.56 -23.94 -3.41
CA LYS A 149 15.72 -23.25 -2.13
C LYS A 149 14.46 -23.38 -1.29
N ASN A 150 14.65 -23.72 -0.03
CA ASN A 150 13.57 -23.81 0.94
C ASN A 150 13.45 -22.48 1.70
N TYR A 151 12.29 -21.85 1.57
CA TYR A 151 11.89 -20.69 2.36
C TYR A 151 10.82 -21.07 3.38
N ARG A 152 10.57 -20.17 4.31
CA ARG A 152 9.44 -20.28 5.24
C ARG A 152 8.60 -19.01 5.14
N MET A 153 7.30 -19.19 4.88
CA MET A 153 6.40 -18.06 4.67
C MET A 153 5.29 -17.97 5.71
N THR A 154 4.80 -16.77 5.93
CA THR A 154 3.56 -16.49 6.66
C THR A 154 2.58 -15.81 5.73
N GLY A 155 1.39 -16.38 5.57
CA GLY A 155 0.35 -15.84 4.70
C GLY A 155 -0.51 -14.81 5.44
N ILE A 156 -0.70 -13.63 4.85
CA ILE A 156 -1.56 -12.55 5.37
C ILE A 156 -2.37 -11.96 4.22
N SER A 157 -3.61 -11.51 4.49
CA SER A 157 -4.32 -10.65 3.55
C SER A 157 -4.72 -9.33 4.21
N MET A 158 -4.33 -8.23 3.57
CA MET A 158 -4.79 -6.87 3.87
C MET A 158 -5.84 -6.39 2.85
N GLY A 159 -6.63 -7.34 2.29
CA GLY A 159 -7.54 -7.14 1.18
C GLY A 159 -6.98 -7.64 -0.15
N ASN A 160 -5.69 -7.94 -0.18
CA ASN A 160 -4.92 -8.62 -1.23
C ASN A 160 -3.98 -9.64 -0.57
N PRO A 161 -3.60 -10.74 -1.25
CA PRO A 161 -2.76 -11.78 -0.68
C PRO A 161 -1.29 -11.36 -0.58
N HIS A 162 -0.66 -11.71 0.56
CA HIS A 162 0.75 -11.48 0.85
C HIS A 162 1.38 -12.77 1.39
N ALA A 163 2.58 -13.08 0.94
CA ALA A 163 3.46 -14.12 1.47
C ALA A 163 4.73 -13.47 2.04
N VAL A 164 4.81 -13.45 3.37
CA VAL A 164 5.92 -12.81 4.10
C VAL A 164 6.97 -13.85 4.45
N ILE A 165 8.21 -13.60 4.07
CA ILE A 165 9.38 -14.45 4.25
C ILE A 165 10.43 -13.69 5.05
N PHE A 166 10.82 -14.24 6.22
CA PHE A 166 11.88 -13.65 7.04
C PHE A 166 13.24 -14.23 6.66
N SER A 167 14.26 -13.36 6.53
CA SER A 167 15.63 -13.72 6.19
C SER A 167 16.62 -12.79 6.90
N GLU A 168 17.78 -13.30 7.26
CA GLU A 168 18.90 -12.53 7.80
C GLU A 168 19.50 -11.57 6.76
N GLU A 169 19.43 -11.92 5.49
CA GLU A 169 19.95 -11.15 4.37
C GLU A 169 18.90 -11.05 3.28
N ILE A 170 18.42 -9.84 3.00
CA ILE A 170 17.43 -9.58 1.96
C ILE A 170 18.00 -8.84 0.73
N ASN A 171 19.14 -8.15 0.89
CA ASN A 171 19.72 -7.36 -0.20
C ASN A 171 20.35 -8.23 -1.29
N GLY A 172 20.88 -9.40 -0.92
CA GLY A 172 21.45 -10.38 -1.84
C GLY A 172 20.42 -11.26 -2.57
N ILE A 173 19.13 -11.14 -2.26
CA ILE A 173 18.10 -11.94 -2.92
C ILE A 173 17.85 -11.40 -4.34
N PRO A 174 17.95 -12.24 -5.39
CA PRO A 174 17.59 -11.87 -6.76
C PRO A 174 16.06 -11.79 -6.87
N LEU A 175 15.49 -10.66 -6.40
CA LEU A 175 14.05 -10.54 -6.18
C LEU A 175 13.24 -10.60 -7.48
N GLU A 176 13.83 -10.16 -8.61
CA GLU A 176 13.16 -10.27 -9.92
C GLU A 176 12.88 -11.73 -10.30
N GLU A 177 13.81 -12.64 -10.04
CA GLU A 177 13.66 -14.05 -10.33
C GLU A 177 12.82 -14.75 -9.24
N THR A 178 13.28 -14.65 -7.97
CA THR A 178 12.65 -15.36 -6.86
C THR A 178 11.24 -14.85 -6.54
N GLY A 179 11.03 -13.53 -6.61
CA GLY A 179 9.75 -12.91 -6.36
C GLY A 179 8.72 -13.29 -7.42
N ARG A 180 9.15 -13.30 -8.70
CA ARG A 180 8.30 -13.74 -9.81
C ARG A 180 7.88 -15.20 -9.67
N GLU A 181 8.80 -16.10 -9.37
CA GLU A 181 8.46 -17.52 -9.19
C GLU A 181 7.53 -17.75 -8.01
N LEU A 182 7.76 -17.04 -6.89
CA LEU A 182 6.87 -17.09 -5.74
C LEU A 182 5.49 -16.52 -6.07
N GLU A 183 5.39 -15.40 -6.80
CA GLU A 183 4.11 -14.83 -7.24
C GLU A 183 3.25 -15.87 -7.96
N PHE A 184 3.88 -16.67 -8.84
CA PHE A 184 3.20 -17.67 -9.66
C PHE A 184 3.23 -19.08 -9.07
N HIS A 185 3.71 -19.24 -7.83
CA HIS A 185 3.80 -20.54 -7.20
C HIS A 185 2.41 -21.20 -7.07
N PRO A 186 2.26 -22.51 -7.32
CA PRO A 186 0.97 -23.23 -7.29
C PRO A 186 0.17 -23.05 -6.00
N ARG A 187 0.81 -22.75 -4.88
CA ARG A 187 0.13 -22.45 -3.62
C ARG A 187 -0.70 -21.15 -3.66
N PHE A 188 -0.48 -20.27 -4.62
CA PHE A 188 -1.20 -18.98 -4.76
C PHE A 188 -2.04 -18.98 -6.05
N PRO A 189 -3.26 -19.54 -6.05
CA PRO A 189 -4.09 -19.62 -7.26
C PRO A 189 -4.48 -18.24 -7.83
N GLU A 190 -4.51 -17.21 -6.98
CA GLU A 190 -4.77 -15.82 -7.37
C GLU A 190 -3.48 -14.98 -7.39
N ARG A 191 -2.29 -15.62 -7.34
CA ARG A 191 -0.99 -15.01 -7.13
C ARG A 191 -0.93 -14.25 -5.80
N ALA A 192 0.27 -13.82 -5.38
CA ALA A 192 0.49 -13.07 -4.14
C ALA A 192 1.54 -11.98 -4.33
N ASN A 193 1.49 -10.97 -3.45
CA ASN A 193 2.63 -10.10 -3.20
C ASN A 193 3.61 -10.87 -2.31
N ILE A 194 4.89 -10.65 -2.50
CA ILE A 194 5.95 -11.35 -1.76
C ILE A 194 6.80 -10.32 -1.02
N GLU A 195 6.88 -10.45 0.29
CA GLU A 195 7.67 -9.60 1.15
C GLU A 195 8.86 -10.38 1.72
N PHE A 196 10.07 -9.95 1.39
CA PHE A 196 11.28 -10.40 2.07
C PHE A 196 11.64 -9.42 3.18
N CYS A 197 11.69 -9.90 4.42
CA CYS A 197 11.79 -9.10 5.63
C CYS A 197 13.04 -9.48 6.44
N HIS A 198 13.82 -8.47 6.83
CA HIS A 198 14.91 -8.59 7.79
C HIS A 198 14.55 -7.82 9.07
N VAL A 199 14.39 -8.54 10.18
CA VAL A 199 14.07 -7.93 11.48
C VAL A 199 15.39 -7.48 12.12
N THR A 200 15.57 -6.17 12.27
CA THR A 200 16.78 -5.58 12.84
C THR A 200 16.65 -5.29 14.34
N ALA A 201 15.42 -5.12 14.83
CA ALA A 201 15.09 -4.96 16.25
C ALA A 201 13.61 -5.30 16.48
N ARG A 202 13.20 -5.46 17.75
CA ARG A 202 11.78 -5.73 18.09
C ARG A 202 10.79 -4.69 17.53
N ASN A 203 11.25 -3.47 17.30
CA ASN A 203 10.43 -2.38 16.76
C ASN A 203 10.91 -1.89 15.39
N ARG A 204 11.74 -2.66 14.67
CA ARG A 204 12.28 -2.23 13.38
C ARG A 204 12.57 -3.40 12.43
N MET A 205 12.18 -3.25 11.17
CA MET A 205 12.51 -4.20 10.10
C MET A 205 12.80 -3.49 8.78
N GLU A 206 13.55 -4.15 7.92
CA GLU A 206 13.74 -3.79 6.51
C GLU A 206 12.92 -4.74 5.64
N VAL A 207 12.29 -4.21 4.59
CA VAL A 207 11.41 -4.99 3.71
C VAL A 207 11.68 -4.64 2.26
N ARG A 208 11.83 -5.69 1.42
CA ARG A 208 11.76 -5.60 -0.03
C ARG A 208 10.50 -6.29 -0.50
N VAL A 209 9.79 -5.66 -1.43
CA VAL A 209 8.48 -6.14 -1.89
C VAL A 209 8.50 -6.40 -3.38
N TRP A 210 8.02 -7.58 -3.76
CA TRP A 210 7.60 -7.91 -5.12
C TRP A 210 6.08 -7.84 -5.19
N GLU A 211 5.54 -6.81 -5.83
CA GLU A 211 4.09 -6.65 -5.95
C GLU A 211 3.53 -7.47 -7.10
N ARG A 212 2.41 -8.13 -6.85
CA ARG A 212 1.66 -8.96 -7.79
C ARG A 212 1.32 -8.19 -9.07
N GLY A 213 1.86 -8.66 -10.20
CA GLY A 213 1.63 -8.07 -11.52
C GLY A 213 2.41 -6.79 -11.82
N VAL A 214 3.27 -6.34 -10.90
CA VAL A 214 4.04 -5.09 -11.03
C VAL A 214 5.55 -5.36 -10.98
N GLY A 215 6.01 -6.16 -10.01
CA GLY A 215 7.44 -6.38 -9.77
C GLY A 215 7.93 -5.73 -8.49
N GLU A 216 9.25 -5.54 -8.36
CA GLU A 216 9.83 -4.85 -7.21
C GLU A 216 9.44 -3.37 -7.21
N THR A 217 8.87 -2.88 -6.10
CA THR A 217 8.41 -1.50 -5.95
C THR A 217 9.11 -0.79 -4.82
N LEU A 218 9.08 0.56 -4.85
CA LEU A 218 9.69 1.38 -3.82
C LEU A 218 8.97 1.30 -2.47
N ALA A 219 7.63 1.09 -2.48
CA ALA A 219 6.84 1.04 -1.27
C ALA A 219 5.44 0.44 -1.50
N CYS A 220 5.14 -0.65 -0.79
CA CYS A 220 3.82 -1.26 -0.72
C CYS A 220 3.24 -1.11 0.69
N GLY A 221 2.17 -0.32 0.84
CA GLY A 221 1.55 -0.08 2.15
C GLY A 221 0.90 -1.33 2.74
N THR A 222 0.19 -2.13 1.94
CA THR A 222 -0.41 -3.40 2.40
C THR A 222 0.66 -4.45 2.69
N GLY A 223 1.77 -4.45 1.92
CA GLY A 223 2.92 -5.32 2.17
C GLY A 223 3.60 -5.00 3.50
N ALA A 224 3.81 -3.71 3.82
CA ALA A 224 4.33 -3.29 5.12
C ALA A 224 3.41 -3.74 6.28
N CYS A 225 2.09 -3.59 6.12
CA CYS A 225 1.11 -4.07 7.10
C CYS A 225 1.18 -5.59 7.27
N ALA A 226 1.22 -6.34 6.18
CA ALA A 226 1.33 -7.80 6.19
C ALA A 226 2.63 -8.26 6.87
N ALA A 227 3.75 -7.59 6.59
CA ALA A 227 5.05 -7.88 7.20
C ALA A 227 5.02 -7.73 8.73
N VAL A 228 4.40 -6.66 9.26
CA VAL A 228 4.27 -6.44 10.70
C VAL A 228 3.33 -7.47 11.33
N VAL A 229 2.16 -7.74 10.74
CA VAL A 229 1.26 -8.78 11.26
C VAL A 229 1.96 -10.14 11.28
N ALA A 230 2.67 -10.50 10.22
CA ALA A 230 3.42 -11.75 10.15
C ALA A 230 4.55 -11.82 11.20
N SER A 231 5.29 -10.74 11.41
CA SER A 231 6.37 -10.70 12.40
C SER A 231 5.86 -10.87 13.84
N VAL A 232 4.73 -10.24 14.16
CA VAL A 232 4.07 -10.40 15.47
C VAL A 232 3.58 -11.83 15.68
N LEU A 233 3.00 -12.46 14.62
CA LEU A 233 2.54 -13.85 14.69
C LEU A 233 3.69 -14.84 14.90
N ASN A 234 4.90 -14.50 14.44
CA ASN A 234 6.11 -15.29 14.62
C ASN A 234 6.92 -14.90 15.87
N ASP A 235 6.41 -14.00 16.71
CA ASP A 235 7.08 -13.45 17.92
C ASP A 235 8.46 -12.80 17.61
N LEU A 236 8.63 -12.23 16.42
CA LEU A 236 9.87 -11.57 16.01
C LEU A 236 9.91 -10.10 16.38
N THR A 237 8.74 -9.43 16.45
CA THR A 237 8.64 -8.00 16.76
C THR A 237 7.54 -7.72 17.76
N ASP A 238 7.53 -6.48 18.26
CA ASP A 238 6.42 -5.89 19.01
C ASP A 238 5.28 -5.50 18.03
N GLU A 239 4.13 -5.06 18.57
CA GLU A 239 2.94 -4.71 17.77
C GLU A 239 3.11 -3.40 16.96
N GLU A 240 4.08 -2.56 17.30
CA GLU A 240 4.40 -1.31 16.60
C GLU A 240 5.82 -1.34 16.06
N VAL A 241 5.97 -1.20 14.75
CA VAL A 241 7.22 -1.42 14.04
C VAL A 241 7.46 -0.34 13.00
N ILE A 242 8.66 0.19 12.96
CA ILE A 242 9.16 0.99 11.84
C ILE A 242 9.60 0.04 10.73
N VAL A 243 8.93 0.14 9.60
CA VAL A 243 9.21 -0.65 8.39
C VAL A 243 9.97 0.22 7.40
N LYS A 244 11.23 -0.13 7.15
CA LYS A 244 12.06 0.51 6.14
C LYS A 244 11.88 -0.20 4.81
N LEU A 245 11.40 0.52 3.82
CA LEU A 245 11.25 0.11 2.42
C LEU A 245 12.29 0.85 1.55
N LEU A 246 12.41 0.50 0.28
CA LEU A 246 13.30 1.20 -0.65
C LEU A 246 12.98 2.69 -0.76
N GLY A 247 11.69 3.05 -0.75
CA GLY A 247 11.21 4.44 -0.87
C GLY A 247 11.25 5.23 0.43
N GLY A 248 11.49 4.60 1.60
CA GLY A 248 11.53 5.27 2.91
C GLY A 248 10.88 4.45 4.02
N GLU A 249 10.47 5.12 5.09
CA GLU A 249 9.97 4.48 6.30
C GLU A 249 8.46 4.69 6.50
N LEU A 250 7.81 3.64 7.01
CA LEU A 250 6.43 3.65 7.50
C LEU A 250 6.42 3.20 8.97
N SER A 251 5.57 3.78 9.80
CA SER A 251 5.21 3.19 11.07
C SER A 251 3.95 2.34 10.88
N VAL A 252 4.00 1.10 11.32
CA VAL A 252 2.86 0.18 11.26
C VAL A 252 2.60 -0.38 12.64
N ARG A 253 1.34 -0.35 13.06
CA ARG A 253 0.90 -0.90 14.34
C ARG A 253 -0.29 -1.83 14.15
N TRP A 254 -0.15 -3.07 14.61
CA TRP A 254 -1.28 -3.99 14.72
C TRP A 254 -1.87 -3.93 16.13
N ASP A 255 -2.95 -3.20 16.29
CA ASP A 255 -3.70 -3.14 17.55
C ASP A 255 -4.56 -4.41 17.71
N ARG A 256 -4.05 -5.38 18.46
CA ARG A 256 -4.71 -6.67 18.65
C ARG A 256 -6.00 -6.60 19.48
N LYS A 257 -6.23 -5.51 20.24
CA LYS A 257 -7.46 -5.35 21.04
C LYS A 257 -8.66 -5.09 20.16
N VAL A 258 -8.50 -4.24 19.15
CA VAL A 258 -9.54 -3.94 18.16
C VAL A 258 -9.34 -4.73 16.87
N ASN A 259 -8.23 -5.46 16.75
CA ASN A 259 -7.80 -6.23 15.60
C ASN A 259 -7.72 -5.42 14.30
N HIS A 260 -7.21 -4.18 14.39
CA HIS A 260 -6.98 -3.31 13.24
C HIS A 260 -5.50 -3.02 13.05
N VAL A 261 -5.09 -2.89 11.81
CA VAL A 261 -3.75 -2.45 11.42
C VAL A 261 -3.79 -0.98 11.06
N PHE A 262 -2.93 -0.19 11.69
CA PHE A 262 -2.75 1.22 11.42
C PHE A 262 -1.42 1.44 10.72
N LEU A 263 -1.46 2.21 9.64
CA LEU A 263 -0.28 2.55 8.85
C LEU A 263 -0.10 4.07 8.85
N GLU A 264 1.07 4.51 9.27
CA GLU A 264 1.45 5.91 9.30
C GLU A 264 2.62 6.17 8.36
N GLY A 265 2.55 7.24 7.59
CA GLY A 265 3.62 7.62 6.69
C GLY A 265 3.43 8.98 6.02
N PRO A 266 4.46 9.45 5.33
CA PRO A 266 4.45 10.76 4.70
C PRO A 266 3.56 10.81 3.46
N ALA A 267 3.20 12.05 3.09
CA ALA A 267 2.64 12.42 1.80
C ALA A 267 3.29 13.73 1.35
N VAL A 268 3.75 13.78 0.11
CA VAL A 268 4.52 14.89 -0.43
C VAL A 268 3.88 15.43 -1.70
N LYS A 269 3.71 16.75 -1.79
CA LYS A 269 3.40 17.44 -3.03
C LYS A 269 4.70 17.71 -3.79
N VAL A 270 4.73 17.38 -5.08
CA VAL A 270 5.87 17.66 -5.96
C VAL A 270 5.66 19.00 -6.66
N PHE A 271 4.57 19.12 -7.43
CA PHE A 271 4.21 20.36 -8.12
C PHE A 271 2.72 20.39 -8.50
N ASP A 272 2.24 21.59 -8.85
CA ASP A 272 0.96 21.79 -9.51
C ASP A 272 1.20 22.07 -11.00
N GLY A 273 0.27 21.62 -11.86
CA GLY A 273 0.33 21.83 -13.29
C GLY A 273 -1.03 22.10 -13.92
N VAL A 274 -1.01 22.53 -15.17
CA VAL A 274 -2.18 22.74 -16.02
C VAL A 274 -2.00 21.97 -17.31
N LEU A 275 -3.05 21.20 -17.70
CA LEU A 275 -3.17 20.50 -18.98
C LEU A 275 -3.81 21.40 -20.01
#